data_8651e9fd12108bf3bca11b9edc10c373
#
_entry.id   8651e9fd12108bf3bca11b9edc10c373
#
_cell.length_a   1.000
_cell.length_b   1.000
_cell.length_c   1.000
_cell.angle_alpha   90.00
_cell.angle_beta   90.00
_cell.angle_gamma   90.00
#
_symmetry.space_group_name_H-M   'P 1'
#
loop_
_entity.id
_entity.type
_entity.pdbx_description
1 polymer ?
#
loop_
_entity_poly.entity_id
_entity_poly.type
_entity_poly.pdbx_seq_one_letter_code
_entity_poly.pdbx_strand_id
1 'polypeptide(L)'
;AFDPVEVDMGRSAANNITQSGGTEWSKRDKSTYDPTDDIEAYALNASGVVNIIVFDPKGWALFRSFKAVREKLDTRRGSHSELETAVKDLGKAVSYKGMYGDVAIVVYSGQYVENGVKKNFLPDNTMVLGNTHARGLRTYGCIQDADALSEGINASPRYPKNWKTSGDPAREFTMI
;
A
#
# COMPACT_ATOMS: atom_id res chain seq x y z
N ALA A 1 6.79 10.02 19.73
CA ALA A 1 6.09 8.96 19.01
C ALA A 1 5.42 9.61 17.80
N PHE A 2 5.63 9.08 16.61
CA PHE A 2 4.90 9.54 15.43
C PHE A 2 3.55 8.84 15.44
N ASP A 3 2.48 9.62 15.41
CA ASP A 3 1.15 9.05 15.20
C ASP A 3 1.05 8.54 13.76
N PRO A 4 0.53 7.34 13.54
CA PRO A 4 0.34 6.83 12.18
C PRO A 4 -0.68 7.72 11.45
N VAL A 5 -0.28 8.23 10.29
CA VAL A 5 -1.17 9.01 9.44
C VAL A 5 -1.89 8.06 8.50
N GLU A 6 -3.20 8.03 8.57
CA GLU A 6 -4.03 7.32 7.59
C GLU A 6 -4.03 8.12 6.28
N VAL A 7 -3.63 7.47 5.21
CA VAL A 7 -3.64 8.06 3.87
C VAL A 7 -4.78 7.46 3.07
N ASP A 8 -5.83 8.25 2.85
CA ASP A 8 -6.87 7.89 1.89
C ASP A 8 -6.35 8.12 0.47
N MET A 9 -6.28 7.03 -0.29
CA MET A 9 -5.83 7.05 -1.69
C MET A 9 -6.91 7.58 -2.65
N GLY A 10 -8.08 7.97 -2.15
CA GLY A 10 -9.18 8.51 -2.96
C GLY A 10 -9.72 7.52 -4.00
N ARG A 11 -9.67 6.23 -3.73
CA ARG A 11 -10.14 5.20 -4.67
C ARG A 11 -11.65 5.29 -4.85
N SER A 12 -12.12 5.01 -6.07
CA SER A 12 -13.55 4.87 -6.30
C SER A 12 -14.13 3.71 -5.49
N ALA A 13 -15.41 3.81 -5.10
CA ALA A 13 -16.08 2.75 -4.34
C ALA A 13 -16.08 1.39 -5.10
N ALA A 14 -16.06 1.42 -6.43
CA ALA A 14 -15.96 0.23 -7.26
C ALA A 14 -14.64 -0.54 -7.07
N ASN A 15 -13.57 0.15 -6.63
CA ASN A 15 -12.24 -0.41 -6.39
C ASN A 15 -11.95 -0.64 -4.90
N ASN A 16 -12.91 -0.39 -4.03
CA ASN A 16 -12.84 -0.67 -2.60
C ASN A 16 -13.95 -1.66 -2.23
N ILE A 17 -13.67 -2.94 -2.44
CA ILE A 17 -14.66 -4.02 -2.38
C ILE A 17 -14.57 -4.72 -1.03
N THR A 18 -15.70 -4.79 -0.32
CA THR A 18 -15.85 -5.63 0.87
C THR A 18 -16.79 -6.78 0.54
N GLN A 19 -16.27 -8.01 0.61
CA GLN A 19 -17.09 -9.20 0.44
C GLN A 19 -18.03 -9.37 1.63
N SER A 20 -19.32 -9.65 1.37
CA SER A 20 -20.35 -9.82 2.39
C SER A 20 -21.47 -10.75 1.91
N GLY A 21 -22.41 -11.10 2.80
CA GLY A 21 -23.60 -11.85 2.40
C GLY A 21 -23.34 -13.29 1.93
N GLY A 22 -22.26 -13.92 2.38
CA GLY A 22 -21.89 -15.29 1.97
C GLY A 22 -20.94 -15.34 0.77
N THR A 23 -20.52 -14.19 0.24
CA THR A 23 -19.51 -14.14 -0.82
C THR A 23 -18.09 -14.22 -0.28
N GLU A 24 -17.92 -14.09 1.05
CA GLU A 24 -16.61 -14.12 1.71
C GLU A 24 -15.91 -15.46 1.49
N TRP A 25 -14.64 -15.40 1.14
CA TRP A 25 -13.81 -16.58 0.94
C TRP A 25 -13.77 -17.52 2.14
N SER A 26 -13.93 -17.00 3.35
CA SER A 26 -13.99 -17.82 4.57
C SER A 26 -15.16 -18.79 4.58
N LYS A 27 -16.27 -18.45 3.93
CA LYS A 27 -17.52 -19.24 3.84
C LYS A 27 -17.60 -20.14 2.61
N ARG A 28 -16.66 -20.00 1.66
CA ARG A 28 -16.63 -20.81 0.44
C ARG A 28 -15.99 -22.17 0.67
N ASP A 29 -16.44 -23.17 -0.06
CA ASP A 29 -15.84 -24.50 -0.07
C ASP A 29 -14.42 -24.44 -0.68
N LYS A 30 -13.44 -24.90 0.11
CA LYS A 30 -12.02 -24.85 -0.26
C LYS A 30 -11.64 -25.86 -1.37
N SER A 31 -12.48 -26.84 -1.63
CA SER A 31 -12.24 -27.91 -2.61
C SER A 31 -12.75 -27.56 -4.00
N THR A 32 -13.83 -26.77 -4.09
CA THR A 32 -14.54 -26.52 -5.35
C THR A 32 -14.47 -25.08 -5.81
N TYR A 33 -14.33 -24.13 -4.86
CA TYR A 33 -14.30 -22.71 -5.18
C TYR A 33 -12.92 -22.26 -5.66
N ASP A 34 -12.90 -21.43 -6.69
CA ASP A 34 -11.69 -20.82 -7.23
C ASP A 34 -11.67 -19.30 -6.96
N PRO A 35 -10.89 -18.82 -5.99
CA PRO A 35 -10.83 -17.40 -5.69
C PRO A 35 -10.01 -16.59 -6.72
N THR A 36 -9.33 -17.26 -7.67
CA THR A 36 -8.61 -16.57 -8.74
C THR A 36 -9.56 -15.88 -9.72
N ASP A 37 -10.78 -16.41 -9.90
CA ASP A 37 -11.82 -15.80 -10.72
C ASP A 37 -12.26 -14.44 -10.15
N ASP A 38 -12.35 -14.33 -8.81
CA ASP A 38 -12.61 -13.04 -8.16
C ASP A 38 -11.47 -12.05 -8.40
N ILE A 39 -10.21 -12.51 -8.31
CA ILE A 39 -9.04 -11.66 -8.56
C ILE A 39 -9.05 -11.13 -9.99
N GLU A 40 -9.37 -11.97 -10.96
CA GLU A 40 -9.48 -11.56 -12.36
C GLU A 40 -10.60 -10.52 -12.55
N ALA A 41 -11.76 -10.74 -11.93
CA ALA A 41 -12.87 -9.78 -11.98
C ALA A 41 -12.49 -8.44 -11.34
N TYR A 42 -11.76 -8.44 -10.22
CA TYR A 42 -11.28 -7.22 -9.58
C TYR A 42 -10.19 -6.52 -10.41
N ALA A 43 -9.31 -7.27 -11.05
CA ALA A 43 -8.28 -6.73 -11.93
C ALA A 43 -8.87 -6.05 -13.17
N LEU A 44 -9.97 -6.56 -13.72
CA LEU A 44 -10.70 -5.93 -14.83
C LEU A 44 -11.29 -4.57 -14.45
N ASN A 45 -11.66 -4.37 -13.18
CA ASN A 45 -12.16 -3.09 -12.70
C ASN A 45 -11.04 -2.08 -12.39
N ALA A 46 -9.78 -2.53 -12.36
CA ALA A 46 -8.64 -1.65 -12.14
C ALA A 46 -8.41 -0.75 -13.36
N SER A 47 -8.02 0.51 -13.10
CA SER A 47 -7.73 1.49 -14.16
C SER A 47 -6.41 1.25 -14.92
N GLY A 48 -5.78 0.10 -14.74
CA GLY A 48 -4.52 -0.26 -15.38
C GLY A 48 -4.15 -1.72 -15.16
N VAL A 49 -3.02 -2.13 -15.72
CA VAL A 49 -2.52 -3.50 -15.58
C VAL A 49 -2.16 -3.78 -14.12
N VAL A 50 -2.68 -4.87 -13.59
CA VAL A 50 -2.29 -5.40 -12.27
C VAL A 50 -1.13 -6.36 -12.47
N ASN A 51 -0.01 -6.14 -11.80
CA ASN A 51 1.16 -7.03 -11.83
C ASN A 51 1.64 -7.48 -10.45
N ILE A 52 1.00 -6.99 -9.40
CA ILE A 52 1.29 -7.38 -8.02
C ILE A 52 0.02 -7.49 -7.19
N ILE A 53 -0.03 -8.51 -6.35
CA ILE A 53 -1.06 -8.70 -5.34
C ILE A 53 -0.37 -8.73 -3.98
N VAL A 54 -0.81 -7.87 -3.08
CA VAL A 54 -0.31 -7.79 -1.72
C VAL A 54 -1.38 -8.30 -0.77
N PHE A 55 -1.06 -9.36 -0.02
CA PHE A 55 -1.92 -9.92 1.01
C PHE A 55 -1.42 -9.55 2.42
N ASP A 56 -2.33 -9.45 3.36
CA ASP A 56 -1.98 -9.63 4.77
C ASP A 56 -1.73 -11.13 5.08
N PRO A 57 -1.09 -11.48 6.21
CA PRO A 57 -0.80 -12.87 6.54
C PRO A 57 -2.02 -13.79 6.65
N LYS A 58 -3.16 -13.28 7.16
CA LYS A 58 -4.39 -14.06 7.32
C LYS A 58 -5.10 -14.26 5.98
N GLY A 59 -5.19 -13.20 5.17
CA GLY A 59 -5.73 -13.26 3.81
C GLY A 59 -4.95 -14.22 2.93
N TRP A 60 -3.61 -14.22 3.04
CA TRP A 60 -2.77 -15.20 2.34
C TRP A 60 -3.05 -16.64 2.80
N ALA A 61 -3.13 -16.88 4.11
CA ALA A 61 -3.43 -18.21 4.63
C ALA A 61 -4.78 -18.74 4.14
N LEU A 62 -5.79 -17.86 4.09
CA LEU A 62 -7.10 -18.15 3.55
C LEU A 62 -7.04 -18.45 2.05
N PHE A 63 -6.40 -17.58 1.25
CA PHE A 63 -6.24 -17.75 -0.20
C PHE A 63 -5.54 -19.07 -0.54
N ARG A 64 -4.43 -19.38 0.14
CA ARG A 64 -3.68 -20.62 -0.06
C ARG A 64 -4.46 -21.87 0.37
N SER A 65 -5.52 -21.75 1.18
CA SER A 65 -6.31 -22.90 1.62
C SER A 65 -7.12 -23.54 0.48
N PHE A 66 -7.40 -22.79 -0.58
CA PHE A 66 -8.13 -23.28 -1.74
C PHE A 66 -7.29 -24.23 -2.60
N LYS A 67 -7.92 -25.32 -3.03
CA LYS A 67 -7.26 -26.34 -3.88
C LYS A 67 -6.82 -25.75 -5.21
N ALA A 68 -7.70 -24.99 -5.87
CA ALA A 68 -7.42 -24.35 -7.15
C ALA A 68 -6.19 -23.43 -7.11
N VAL A 69 -6.03 -22.67 -6.02
CA VAL A 69 -4.86 -21.79 -5.83
C VAL A 69 -3.56 -22.58 -5.73
N ARG A 70 -3.57 -23.68 -4.97
CA ARG A 70 -2.37 -24.51 -4.80
C ARG A 70 -1.94 -25.19 -6.09
N GLU A 71 -2.88 -25.48 -6.98
CA GLU A 71 -2.62 -26.10 -8.27
C GLU A 71 -2.13 -25.09 -9.32
N LYS A 72 -2.64 -23.84 -9.27
CA LYS A 72 -2.32 -22.78 -10.24
C LYS A 72 -1.10 -21.93 -9.85
N LEU A 73 -0.78 -21.83 -8.56
CA LEU A 73 0.30 -20.96 -8.09
C LEU A 73 1.67 -21.49 -8.52
N ASP A 74 2.38 -20.74 -9.33
CA ASP A 74 3.77 -21.01 -9.66
C ASP A 74 4.67 -20.49 -8.53
N THR A 75 5.32 -21.42 -7.84
CA THR A 75 6.24 -21.16 -6.73
C THR A 75 7.71 -21.20 -7.16
N ARG A 76 8.00 -21.41 -8.45
CA ARG A 76 9.37 -21.46 -8.94
C ARG A 76 10.01 -20.08 -8.86
N ARG A 77 11.13 -20.01 -8.16
CA ARG A 77 11.96 -18.81 -8.10
C ARG A 77 12.82 -18.72 -9.35
N GLY A 78 12.87 -17.57 -9.99
CA GLY A 78 13.94 -17.27 -10.95
C GLY A 78 13.52 -16.76 -12.32
N SER A 79 12.24 -16.65 -12.63
CA SER A 79 11.79 -16.16 -13.94
C SER A 79 11.63 -14.62 -14.04
N HIS A 80 11.64 -13.88 -12.92
CA HIS A 80 11.39 -12.44 -12.91
C HIS A 80 12.34 -11.69 -11.98
N SER A 81 13.52 -11.38 -12.48
CA SER A 81 14.54 -10.61 -11.74
C SER A 81 14.10 -9.20 -11.38
N GLU A 82 13.29 -8.56 -12.22
CA GLU A 82 12.76 -7.21 -11.94
C GLU A 82 11.81 -7.17 -10.75
N LEU A 83 10.99 -8.19 -10.60
CA LEU A 83 10.06 -8.28 -9.49
C LEU A 83 10.76 -8.61 -8.18
N GLU A 84 11.80 -9.44 -8.23
CA GLU A 84 12.63 -9.76 -7.08
C GLU A 84 13.35 -8.50 -6.56
N THR A 85 13.77 -7.62 -7.45
CA THR A 85 14.37 -6.32 -7.10
C THR A 85 13.33 -5.40 -6.46
N ALA A 86 12.15 -5.27 -7.04
CA ALA A 86 11.06 -4.45 -6.49
C ALA A 86 10.61 -4.93 -5.10
N VAL A 87 10.57 -6.24 -4.89
CA VAL A 87 10.22 -6.83 -3.57
C VAL A 87 11.31 -6.58 -2.53
N LYS A 88 12.58 -6.60 -2.92
CA LYS A 88 13.70 -6.26 -2.01
C LYS A 88 13.65 -4.81 -1.55
N ASP A 89 13.25 -3.90 -2.44
CA ASP A 89 13.12 -2.47 -2.13
C ASP A 89 11.92 -2.14 -1.22
N LEU A 90 10.92 -3.02 -1.16
CA LEU A 90 9.76 -2.87 -0.26
C LEU A 90 10.08 -3.17 1.21
N GLY A 91 11.29 -3.65 1.53
CA GLY A 91 11.80 -3.82 2.89
C GLY A 91 11.55 -5.21 3.50
N LYS A 92 12.03 -5.38 4.75
CA LYS A 92 12.08 -6.70 5.45
C LYS A 92 10.72 -7.30 5.80
N ALA A 93 9.64 -6.52 5.75
CA ALA A 93 8.29 -6.96 6.11
C ALA A 93 7.54 -7.64 4.95
N VAL A 94 8.14 -7.70 3.76
CA VAL A 94 7.55 -8.27 2.55
C VAL A 94 8.11 -9.66 2.30
N SER A 95 7.22 -10.60 2.00
CA SER A 95 7.58 -11.98 1.67
C SER A 95 6.96 -12.37 0.34
N TYR A 96 7.80 -12.68 -0.65
CA TYR A 96 7.36 -13.21 -1.94
C TYR A 96 6.83 -14.65 -1.78
N LYS A 97 5.69 -14.94 -2.38
CA LYS A 97 4.99 -16.24 -2.26
C LYS A 97 4.92 -17.03 -3.55
N GLY A 98 4.98 -16.39 -4.69
CA GLY A 98 4.92 -17.02 -5.99
C GLY A 98 4.28 -16.12 -7.03
N MET A 99 4.01 -16.69 -8.20
CA MET A 99 3.34 -16.03 -9.33
C MET A 99 2.03 -16.70 -9.64
N TYR A 100 1.06 -15.91 -10.09
CA TYR A 100 -0.14 -16.36 -10.78
C TYR A 100 -0.15 -15.71 -12.17
N GLY A 101 0.16 -16.47 -13.20
CA GLY A 101 0.47 -15.89 -14.50
C GLY A 101 1.60 -14.87 -14.42
N ASP A 102 1.33 -13.66 -14.87
CA ASP A 102 2.28 -12.53 -14.82
C ASP A 102 2.15 -11.68 -13.55
N VAL A 103 1.30 -12.10 -12.60
CA VAL A 103 1.03 -11.36 -11.37
C VAL A 103 1.80 -11.95 -10.20
N ALA A 104 2.65 -11.14 -9.58
CA ALA A 104 3.37 -11.54 -8.39
C ALA A 104 2.50 -11.50 -7.14
N ILE A 105 2.66 -12.47 -6.29
CA ILE A 105 1.99 -12.55 -5.00
C ILE A 105 2.99 -12.32 -3.88
N VAL A 106 2.72 -11.31 -3.07
CA VAL A 106 3.53 -10.96 -1.90
C VAL A 106 2.66 -10.87 -0.65
N VAL A 107 3.27 -11.13 0.49
CA VAL A 107 2.63 -10.95 1.80
C VAL A 107 3.35 -9.85 2.55
N TYR A 108 2.59 -8.88 3.02
CA TYR A 108 3.07 -7.78 3.83
C TYR A 108 2.70 -7.98 5.29
N SER A 109 3.71 -8.04 6.16
CA SER A 109 3.55 -8.29 7.60
C SER A 109 4.05 -7.13 8.47
N GLY A 110 4.11 -5.92 7.91
CA GLY A 110 4.53 -4.73 8.66
C GLY A 110 3.58 -4.41 9.80
N GLN A 111 4.16 -4.02 10.94
CA GLN A 111 3.43 -3.68 12.16
C GLN A 111 3.90 -2.34 12.71
N TYR A 112 3.02 -1.66 13.41
CA TYR A 112 3.32 -0.48 14.20
C TYR A 112 2.78 -0.61 15.62
N VAL A 113 3.25 0.23 16.51
CA VAL A 113 2.79 0.25 17.92
C VAL A 113 2.01 1.53 18.15
N GLU A 114 0.76 1.39 18.55
CA GLU A 114 -0.12 2.49 18.93
C GLU A 114 -0.63 2.25 20.35
N ASN A 115 -0.41 3.21 21.25
CA ASN A 115 -0.78 3.11 22.66
C ASN A 115 -0.30 1.81 23.34
N GLY A 116 0.92 1.35 22.99
CA GLY A 116 1.51 0.11 23.54
C GLY A 116 0.98 -1.18 22.90
N VAL A 117 0.03 -1.11 21.98
CA VAL A 117 -0.55 -2.27 21.27
C VAL A 117 0.02 -2.37 19.86
N LYS A 118 0.47 -3.56 19.48
CA LYS A 118 0.92 -3.86 18.11
C LYS A 118 -0.28 -3.96 17.18
N LYS A 119 -0.25 -3.20 16.09
CA LYS A 119 -1.25 -3.21 15.01
C LYS A 119 -0.57 -3.51 13.68
N ASN A 120 -1.27 -4.18 12.78
CA ASN A 120 -0.80 -4.38 11.42
C ASN A 120 -1.08 -3.12 10.58
N PHE A 121 -0.16 -2.73 9.69
CA PHE A 121 -0.45 -1.69 8.71
C PHE A 121 -1.54 -2.10 7.73
N LEU A 122 -1.52 -3.37 7.31
CA LEU A 122 -2.57 -3.93 6.47
C LEU A 122 -3.58 -4.66 7.35
N PRO A 123 -4.87 -4.27 7.33
CA PRO A 123 -5.90 -4.94 8.13
C PRO A 123 -6.00 -6.44 7.81
N ASP A 124 -6.51 -7.22 8.76
CA ASP A 124 -6.68 -8.66 8.58
C ASP A 124 -7.65 -8.98 7.42
N ASN A 125 -7.33 -10.02 6.66
CA ASN A 125 -8.09 -10.47 5.47
C ASN A 125 -8.22 -9.40 4.38
N THR A 126 -7.18 -8.62 4.19
CA THR A 126 -7.09 -7.59 3.16
C THR A 126 -6.21 -8.04 2.00
N MET A 127 -6.63 -7.70 0.80
CA MET A 127 -5.87 -7.89 -0.42
C MET A 127 -5.82 -6.56 -1.18
N VAL A 128 -4.64 -6.20 -1.68
CA VAL A 128 -4.43 -5.00 -2.50
C VAL A 128 -3.88 -5.43 -3.85
N LEU A 129 -4.59 -5.08 -4.91
CA LEU A 129 -4.11 -5.25 -6.28
C LEU A 129 -3.42 -3.97 -6.73
N GLY A 130 -2.27 -4.08 -7.37
CA GLY A 130 -1.47 -2.93 -7.72
C GLY A 130 -0.64 -3.12 -8.98
N ASN A 131 0.06 -2.04 -9.34
CA ASN A 131 1.03 -2.03 -10.41
C ASN A 131 2.33 -1.40 -9.92
N THR A 132 3.43 -2.14 -9.99
CA THR A 132 4.76 -1.67 -9.58
C THR A 132 5.31 -0.55 -10.47
N HIS A 133 4.77 -0.41 -11.69
CA HIS A 133 5.13 0.66 -12.63
C HIS A 133 4.21 1.88 -12.54
N ALA A 134 3.22 1.87 -11.64
CA ALA A 134 2.35 3.02 -11.42
C ALA A 134 3.18 4.20 -10.88
N ARG A 135 3.08 5.34 -11.58
CA ARG A 135 3.76 6.56 -11.17
C ARG A 135 2.85 7.36 -10.25
N GLY A 136 3.29 7.55 -9.01
CA GLY A 136 2.68 8.52 -8.11
C GLY A 136 3.27 9.91 -8.37
N LEU A 137 2.41 10.90 -8.58
CA LEU A 137 2.82 12.30 -8.65
C LEU A 137 2.55 12.95 -7.29
N ARG A 138 3.60 13.41 -6.63
CA ARG A 138 3.46 14.29 -5.47
C ARG A 138 3.51 15.73 -5.97
N THR A 139 2.37 16.39 -5.95
CA THR A 139 2.30 17.81 -6.26
C THR A 139 2.48 18.61 -4.98
N TYR A 140 3.50 19.43 -4.94
CA TYR A 140 3.69 20.42 -3.89
C TYR A 140 3.12 21.74 -4.39
N GLY A 141 2.22 22.33 -3.60
CA GLY A 141 1.75 23.69 -3.87
C GLY A 141 2.88 24.72 -3.71
N CYS A 142 2.74 25.84 -4.38
CA CYS A 142 3.60 26.98 -4.10
C CYS A 142 3.37 27.48 -2.69
N ILE A 143 4.45 27.78 -1.94
CA ILE A 143 4.36 28.47 -0.68
C ILE A 143 4.00 29.92 -0.98
N GLN A 144 2.81 30.34 -0.61
CA GLN A 144 2.36 31.74 -0.66
C GLN A 144 2.62 32.39 0.70
N ASP A 145 3.89 32.62 1.00
CA ASP A 145 4.31 33.37 2.17
C ASP A 145 4.70 34.78 1.75
N ALA A 146 4.24 35.79 2.48
CA ALA A 146 4.48 37.19 2.14
C ALA A 146 5.98 37.55 2.17
N ASP A 147 6.73 36.93 3.10
CA ASP A 147 8.16 37.17 3.21
C ASP A 147 8.91 36.50 2.06
N ALA A 148 8.52 35.26 1.67
CA ALA A 148 9.08 34.56 0.51
C ALA A 148 8.86 35.35 -0.80
N LEU A 149 7.65 35.89 -0.97
CA LEU A 149 7.33 36.74 -2.12
C LEU A 149 8.16 38.02 -2.14
N SER A 150 8.41 38.62 -0.98
CA SER A 150 9.25 39.83 -0.88
C SER A 150 10.72 39.58 -1.22
N GLU A 151 11.20 38.34 -1.00
CA GLU A 151 12.52 37.85 -1.40
C GLU A 151 12.60 37.37 -2.85
N GLY A 152 11.50 37.47 -3.61
CA GLY A 152 11.44 37.07 -5.02
C GLY A 152 11.29 35.57 -5.24
N ILE A 153 10.96 34.80 -4.20
CA ILE A 153 10.74 33.35 -4.28
C ILE A 153 9.28 33.09 -4.66
N ASN A 154 9.04 32.92 -5.97
CA ASN A 154 7.68 32.74 -6.48
C ASN A 154 7.12 31.31 -6.38
N ALA A 155 8.00 30.32 -6.29
CA ALA A 155 7.61 28.93 -6.12
C ALA A 155 8.78 28.16 -5.52
N SER A 156 8.59 27.63 -4.31
CA SER A 156 9.54 26.76 -3.68
C SER A 156 8.81 25.63 -2.96
N PRO A 157 9.27 24.37 -3.05
CA PRO A 157 8.72 23.28 -2.26
C PRO A 157 9.06 23.41 -0.76
N ARG A 158 10.01 24.26 -0.43
CA ARG A 158 10.46 24.53 0.94
C ARG A 158 10.88 25.98 1.07
N TYR A 159 10.38 26.62 2.11
CA TYR A 159 10.83 27.96 2.51
C TYR A 159 11.16 27.91 4.00
N PRO A 160 12.44 27.85 4.39
CA PRO A 160 12.84 27.89 5.79
C PRO A 160 12.57 29.28 6.37
N LYS A 161 11.77 29.35 7.42
CA LYS A 161 11.42 30.60 8.08
C LYS A 161 11.73 30.50 9.57
N ASN A 162 12.49 31.46 10.05
CA ASN A 162 12.80 31.63 11.47
C ASN A 162 12.03 32.83 12.01
N TRP A 163 11.34 32.67 13.11
CA TRP A 163 10.70 33.79 13.80
C TRP A 163 10.85 33.67 15.33
N LYS A 164 10.87 34.82 15.97
CA LYS A 164 10.88 34.88 17.43
C LYS A 164 9.45 35.14 17.93
N THR A 165 9.03 34.38 18.92
CA THR A 165 7.76 34.60 19.55
C THR A 165 7.81 35.89 20.40
N SER A 166 6.88 36.79 20.19
CA SER A 166 6.74 38.00 20.98
C SER A 166 6.56 37.65 22.47
N GLY A 167 7.48 38.06 23.31
CA GLY A 167 7.42 37.85 24.76
C GLY A 167 8.37 36.79 25.33
N ASP A 168 9.01 35.95 24.50
CA ASP A 168 10.06 35.01 24.99
C ASP A 168 11.25 34.99 24.01
N PRO A 169 12.30 35.80 24.30
CA PRO A 169 13.48 35.90 23.44
C PRO A 169 14.31 34.61 23.36
N ALA A 170 14.02 33.62 24.21
CA ALA A 170 14.76 32.36 24.26
C ALA A 170 14.17 31.28 23.34
N ARG A 171 12.97 31.49 22.75
CA ARG A 171 12.31 30.53 21.85
C ARG A 171 12.41 31.00 20.41
N GLU A 172 13.20 30.27 19.64
CA GLU A 172 13.29 30.40 18.19
C GLU A 172 12.67 29.18 17.53
N PHE A 173 11.76 29.38 16.57
CA PHE A 173 11.12 28.32 15.82
C PHE A 173 11.63 28.35 14.39
N THR A 174 12.06 27.19 13.89
CA THR A 174 12.45 27.02 12.49
C THR A 174 11.44 26.09 11.81
N MET A 175 10.79 26.55 10.75
CA MET A 175 9.96 25.72 9.87
C MET A 175 10.78 25.36 8.62
N ILE A 176 10.91 24.07 8.33
CA ILE A 176 11.63 23.53 7.18
C ILE A 176 10.64 22.93 6.21
#